data_b3e5f812f20631e91dd01b41bb42bbab
#
_entry.id   b3e5f812f20631e91dd01b41bb42bbab
#
_cell.length_a   1.000
_cell.length_b   1.000
_cell.length_c   1.000
_cell.angle_alpha   90.00
_cell.angle_beta   90.00
_cell.angle_gamma   90.00
#
_symmetry.space_group_name_H-M   'P 1'
#
loop_
_entity.id
_entity.type
_entity.pdbx_description
1 polymer ?
#
loop_
_entity_poly.entity_id
_entity_poly.type
_entity_poly.pdbx_seq_one_letter_code
_entity_poly.pdbx_strand_id
1 'polypeptide(L)'
;MVAEVRPNYGTEYEAIREVAHKLGIGSAETLRQWVRRGQVDAGQRPGITSEESAEIKRLRRENAELRRANEILKAASGFLRGRARPATDQVVAFIEAHKDRAVGGLRWGVEPIIAVLREQGIQIAPSTYYEARGRCPSRRAVRDEQLRKVVFEEWSKRQVLGARKLWLRLRRDGHDIARCTVERLMGELGITGAVRGKARRVRPPEPATVRAADLVDRHFAAFAPNTLWVADFTYVPTWSGMVYVAFVFDVHSRRILGWRAATSMRTDLVLDCLEMALWTRRTEGVVDLSGLVHHTDAGSQYTSIAFTDRLIDHGIDASVGSVGDAYDNALAESQIGLYKTELIRPEGPWKGLDDVEAATLDWVHWFNTERTHGSIDDLTPVEAEAPYYSHHQRQAGAA
;
A
#
# COMPACT_ATOMS: atom_id res chain seq x y z
N MET A 1 -40.32 -47.66 54.27
CA MET A 1 -40.68 -48.98 53.69
C MET A 1 -39.48 -49.95 53.70
N VAL A 2 -38.36 -49.79 52.96
CA VAL A 2 -37.25 -50.78 53.02
C VAL A 2 -36.67 -50.91 54.41
N ALA A 3 -36.42 -49.82 55.14
CA ALA A 3 -35.91 -49.79 56.49
C ALA A 3 -36.89 -50.47 57.51
N GLU A 4 -38.18 -50.33 57.32
CA GLU A 4 -39.21 -50.95 58.15
C GLU A 4 -39.32 -52.44 57.96
N VAL A 5 -39.12 -52.93 56.75
CA VAL A 5 -39.20 -54.34 56.41
C VAL A 5 -37.86 -55.08 56.62
N ARG A 6 -36.74 -54.37 56.71
CA ARG A 6 -35.37 -54.89 56.87
C ARG A 6 -35.22 -55.93 58.02
N PRO A 7 -35.83 -55.74 59.21
CA PRO A 7 -35.71 -56.68 60.30
C PRO A 7 -36.28 -58.12 60.00
N ASN A 8 -37.15 -58.21 59.01
CA ASN A 8 -37.84 -59.45 58.62
C ASN A 8 -37.03 -60.31 57.60
N TYR A 9 -35.84 -59.81 57.15
CA TYR A 9 -35.03 -60.53 56.12
C TYR A 9 -33.58 -60.67 56.55
N GLY A 10 -32.94 -61.76 56.15
CA GLY A 10 -31.58 -62.08 56.49
C GLY A 10 -30.55 -61.07 55.97
N THR A 11 -30.79 -60.47 54.81
CA THR A 11 -29.93 -59.47 54.18
C THR A 11 -30.71 -58.25 53.73
N GLU A 12 -30.02 -57.11 53.69
CA GLU A 12 -30.62 -55.87 53.17
C GLU A 12 -31.04 -56.01 51.69
N TYR A 13 -30.28 -56.76 50.91
CA TYR A 13 -30.59 -57.01 49.51
C TYR A 13 -31.87 -57.84 49.30
N GLU A 14 -32.13 -58.87 50.15
CA GLU A 14 -33.40 -59.60 50.13
C GLU A 14 -34.60 -58.72 50.42
N ALA A 15 -34.50 -57.82 51.41
CA ALA A 15 -35.53 -56.89 51.71
C ALA A 15 -35.79 -55.88 50.53
N ILE A 16 -34.70 -55.43 49.89
CA ILE A 16 -34.80 -54.53 48.72
C ILE A 16 -35.46 -55.25 47.53
N ARG A 17 -35.08 -56.53 47.28
CA ARG A 17 -35.65 -57.35 46.19
C ARG A 17 -37.14 -57.54 46.37
N GLU A 18 -37.57 -57.90 47.59
CA GLU A 18 -38.98 -58.13 47.92
C GLU A 18 -39.82 -56.82 47.80
N VAL A 19 -39.31 -55.74 48.33
CA VAL A 19 -39.98 -54.44 48.20
C VAL A 19 -40.03 -53.98 46.73
N ALA A 20 -38.97 -54.20 45.95
CA ALA A 20 -38.96 -53.87 44.53
C ALA A 20 -40.04 -54.68 43.77
N HIS A 21 -40.17 -55.99 44.08
CA HIS A 21 -41.19 -56.85 43.49
C HIS A 21 -42.62 -56.40 43.85
N LYS A 22 -42.84 -56.07 45.11
CA LYS A 22 -44.15 -55.61 45.61
C LYS A 22 -44.61 -54.24 45.07
N LEU A 23 -43.61 -53.36 44.78
CA LEU A 23 -43.86 -52.02 44.24
C LEU A 23 -43.86 -51.97 42.69
N GLY A 24 -43.63 -53.12 42.03
CA GLY A 24 -43.57 -53.18 40.58
C GLY A 24 -42.36 -52.44 40.01
N ILE A 25 -41.28 -52.23 40.78
CA ILE A 25 -40.04 -51.57 40.31
C ILE A 25 -39.26 -52.60 39.47
N GLY A 26 -39.05 -52.29 38.21
CA GLY A 26 -38.48 -53.22 37.22
C GLY A 26 -37.05 -53.77 37.54
N SER A 27 -36.33 -53.17 38.50
CA SER A 27 -35.02 -53.63 38.92
C SER A 27 -34.77 -53.41 40.42
N ALA A 28 -34.42 -54.46 41.15
CA ALA A 28 -34.00 -54.36 42.52
C ALA A 28 -32.78 -53.47 42.73
N GLU A 29 -31.90 -53.38 41.74
CA GLU A 29 -30.72 -52.49 41.77
C GLU A 29 -31.10 -51.01 41.75
N THR A 30 -32.15 -50.65 41.05
CA THR A 30 -32.70 -49.25 41.08
C THR A 30 -33.14 -48.89 42.47
N LEU A 31 -33.93 -49.75 43.13
CA LEU A 31 -34.36 -49.49 44.52
C LEU A 31 -33.19 -49.48 45.50
N ARG A 32 -32.18 -50.33 45.29
CA ARG A 32 -30.94 -50.35 46.06
C ARG A 32 -30.18 -49.04 45.97
N GLN A 33 -30.09 -48.49 44.77
CA GLN A 33 -29.46 -47.17 44.56
C GLN A 33 -30.25 -46.08 45.29
N TRP A 34 -31.57 -46.10 45.26
CA TRP A 34 -32.39 -45.12 45.98
C TRP A 34 -32.22 -45.27 47.49
N VAL A 35 -32.23 -46.47 48.08
CA VAL A 35 -32.01 -46.73 49.48
C VAL A 35 -30.61 -46.23 49.93
N ARG A 36 -29.59 -46.57 49.19
CA ARG A 36 -28.20 -46.07 49.44
C ARG A 36 -28.12 -44.57 49.38
N ARG A 37 -28.82 -43.96 48.42
CA ARG A 37 -28.86 -42.48 48.30
C ARG A 37 -29.57 -41.85 49.47
N GLY A 38 -30.70 -42.41 49.90
CA GLY A 38 -31.39 -41.96 51.10
C GLY A 38 -30.56 -42.13 52.37
N GLN A 39 -29.78 -43.21 52.53
CA GLN A 39 -28.85 -43.39 53.65
C GLN A 39 -27.70 -42.34 53.65
N VAL A 40 -27.21 -41.98 52.50
CA VAL A 40 -26.22 -40.94 52.35
C VAL A 40 -26.81 -39.58 52.69
N ASP A 41 -28.02 -39.27 52.16
CA ASP A 41 -28.72 -38.01 52.40
C ASP A 41 -29.13 -37.84 53.88
N ALA A 42 -29.38 -38.98 54.59
CA ALA A 42 -29.66 -39.00 56.04
C ALA A 42 -28.39 -39.01 56.93
N GLY A 43 -27.19 -38.97 56.38
CA GLY A 43 -25.91 -38.99 57.12
C GLY A 43 -25.55 -40.35 57.69
N GLN A 44 -26.30 -41.39 57.34
CA GLN A 44 -26.09 -42.78 57.86
C GLN A 44 -24.97 -43.53 57.11
N ARG A 45 -24.49 -42.96 55.96
CA ARG A 45 -23.46 -43.55 55.14
C ARG A 45 -22.55 -42.45 54.55
N PRO A 46 -21.23 -42.65 54.53
CA PRO A 46 -20.38 -41.70 53.88
C PRO A 46 -20.62 -41.64 52.36
N GLY A 47 -20.70 -40.46 51.80
CA GLY A 47 -20.93 -40.20 50.40
C GLY A 47 -21.32 -38.75 50.15
N ILE A 48 -21.49 -38.39 48.88
CA ILE A 48 -21.94 -37.06 48.46
C ILE A 48 -23.47 -37.08 48.51
N THR A 49 -24.05 -36.17 49.26
CA THR A 49 -25.51 -36.03 49.35
C THR A 49 -26.13 -35.57 48.01
N SER A 50 -27.46 -35.74 47.88
CA SER A 50 -28.18 -35.25 46.72
C SER A 50 -28.08 -33.74 46.54
N GLU A 51 -28.08 -33.00 47.66
CA GLU A 51 -27.88 -31.54 47.66
C GLU A 51 -26.46 -31.12 47.23
N GLU A 52 -25.44 -31.77 47.82
CA GLU A 52 -24.01 -31.54 47.43
C GLU A 52 -23.80 -31.89 45.97
N SER A 53 -24.37 -32.99 45.45
CA SER A 53 -24.27 -33.39 44.06
C SER A 53 -24.94 -32.39 43.12
N ALA A 54 -26.08 -31.82 43.49
CA ALA A 54 -26.78 -30.77 42.75
C ALA A 54 -25.93 -29.48 42.74
N GLU A 55 -25.37 -29.10 43.89
CA GLU A 55 -24.50 -27.95 44.06
C GLU A 55 -23.18 -28.10 43.23
N ILE A 56 -22.56 -29.28 43.28
CA ILE A 56 -21.37 -29.54 42.44
C ILE A 56 -21.71 -29.40 40.95
N LYS A 57 -22.85 -29.90 40.50
CA LYS A 57 -23.31 -29.71 39.13
C LYS A 57 -23.55 -28.25 38.77
N ARG A 58 -24.14 -27.52 39.66
CA ARG A 58 -24.37 -26.07 39.51
C ARG A 58 -23.03 -25.32 39.39
N LEU A 59 -22.13 -25.56 40.34
CA LEU A 59 -20.81 -24.94 40.34
C LEU A 59 -19.93 -25.31 39.14
N ARG A 60 -20.02 -26.54 38.66
CA ARG A 60 -19.31 -26.96 37.44
C ARG A 60 -19.83 -26.22 36.21
N ARG A 61 -21.14 -26.06 36.10
CA ARG A 61 -21.75 -25.30 35.00
C ARG A 61 -21.37 -23.83 35.06
N GLU A 62 -21.47 -23.22 36.23
CA GLU A 62 -21.07 -21.83 36.45
C GLU A 62 -19.57 -21.61 36.12
N ASN A 63 -18.70 -22.52 36.57
CA ASN A 63 -17.27 -22.47 36.26
C ASN A 63 -17.00 -22.58 34.75
N ALA A 64 -17.74 -23.43 34.04
CA ALA A 64 -17.61 -23.55 32.60
C ALA A 64 -18.08 -22.27 31.89
N GLU A 65 -19.17 -21.64 32.35
CA GLU A 65 -19.66 -20.36 31.82
C GLU A 65 -18.69 -19.21 32.09
N LEU A 66 -18.13 -19.13 33.30
CA LEU A 66 -17.12 -18.11 33.65
C LEU A 66 -15.83 -18.28 32.84
N ARG A 67 -15.38 -19.51 32.62
CA ARG A 67 -14.22 -19.77 31.75
C ARG A 67 -14.49 -19.32 30.32
N ARG A 68 -15.67 -19.65 29.79
CA ARG A 68 -16.09 -19.19 28.46
C ARG A 68 -16.08 -17.66 28.35
N ALA A 69 -16.75 -16.99 29.31
CA ALA A 69 -16.79 -15.53 29.33
C ALA A 69 -15.40 -14.89 29.42
N ASN A 70 -14.49 -15.45 30.22
CA ASN A 70 -13.13 -14.95 30.37
C ASN A 70 -12.32 -15.08 29.04
N GLU A 71 -12.44 -16.19 28.33
CA GLU A 71 -11.77 -16.37 27.05
C GLU A 71 -12.35 -15.43 25.97
N ILE A 72 -13.67 -15.22 25.95
CA ILE A 72 -14.30 -14.22 25.08
C ILE A 72 -13.79 -12.83 25.42
N LEU A 73 -13.70 -12.48 26.70
CA LEU A 73 -13.20 -11.17 27.15
C LEU A 73 -11.76 -10.93 26.74
N LYS A 74 -10.88 -11.93 26.86
CA LYS A 74 -9.48 -11.85 26.40
C LYS A 74 -9.41 -11.55 24.89
N ALA A 75 -10.18 -12.27 24.09
CA ALA A 75 -10.24 -12.05 22.65
C ALA A 75 -10.82 -10.67 22.30
N ALA A 76 -11.90 -10.26 22.96
CA ALA A 76 -12.52 -8.94 22.80
C ALA A 76 -11.58 -7.80 23.18
N SER A 77 -10.83 -7.93 24.27
CA SER A 77 -9.81 -6.95 24.68
C SER A 77 -8.72 -6.78 23.63
N GLY A 78 -8.27 -7.88 23.00
CA GLY A 78 -7.34 -7.83 21.88
C GLY A 78 -7.92 -7.12 20.67
N PHE A 79 -9.17 -7.40 20.33
CA PHE A 79 -9.90 -6.78 19.23
C PHE A 79 -10.12 -5.28 19.45
N LEU A 80 -10.41 -4.85 20.67
CA LEU A 80 -10.70 -3.46 21.03
C LEU A 80 -9.44 -2.61 21.24
N ARG A 81 -8.26 -3.20 21.31
CA ARG A 81 -7.01 -2.48 21.52
C ARG A 81 -6.80 -1.42 20.43
N GLY A 82 -6.84 -0.15 20.85
CA GLY A 82 -6.70 1.00 19.95
C GLY A 82 -7.97 1.40 19.17
N ARG A 83 -9.13 0.78 19.48
CA ARG A 83 -10.42 1.03 18.83
C ARG A 83 -11.50 1.37 19.86
N ALA A 84 -11.72 2.66 20.09
CA ALA A 84 -12.74 3.10 21.04
C ALA A 84 -14.18 2.75 20.56
N ARG A 85 -14.43 2.74 19.26
CA ARG A 85 -15.73 2.37 18.64
C ARG A 85 -15.47 1.67 17.30
N PRO A 86 -15.34 0.33 17.27
CA PRO A 86 -15.22 -0.40 16.02
C PRO A 86 -16.50 -0.26 15.19
N ALA A 87 -16.37 -0.22 13.87
CA ALA A 87 -17.52 -0.22 12.97
C ALA A 87 -18.32 -1.54 13.07
N THR A 88 -19.62 -1.49 12.79
CA THR A 88 -20.52 -2.65 12.94
C THR A 88 -20.06 -3.87 12.13
N ASP A 89 -19.53 -3.67 10.94
CA ASP A 89 -18.97 -4.72 10.08
C ASP A 89 -17.78 -5.43 10.72
N GLN A 90 -16.91 -4.69 11.41
CA GLN A 90 -15.77 -5.25 12.14
C GLN A 90 -16.23 -6.07 13.35
N VAL A 91 -17.28 -5.61 14.05
CA VAL A 91 -17.87 -6.36 15.17
C VAL A 91 -18.51 -7.65 14.66
N VAL A 92 -19.26 -7.59 13.56
CA VAL A 92 -19.87 -8.76 12.92
C VAL A 92 -18.80 -9.76 12.48
N ALA A 93 -17.71 -9.30 11.85
CA ALA A 93 -16.58 -10.16 11.46
C ALA A 93 -15.90 -10.82 12.68
N PHE A 94 -15.73 -10.09 13.80
CA PHE A 94 -15.23 -10.65 15.04
C PHE A 94 -16.11 -11.76 15.59
N ILE A 95 -17.43 -11.54 15.63
CA ILE A 95 -18.40 -12.56 16.09
C ILE A 95 -18.33 -13.79 15.18
N GLU A 96 -18.30 -13.61 13.85
CA GLU A 96 -18.25 -14.69 12.87
C GLU A 96 -17.00 -15.54 13.04
N ALA A 97 -15.84 -14.92 13.25
CA ALA A 97 -14.56 -15.60 13.44
C ALA A 97 -14.46 -16.41 14.75
N HIS A 98 -15.30 -16.10 15.77
CA HIS A 98 -15.16 -16.66 17.10
C HIS A 98 -16.35 -17.48 17.60
N LYS A 99 -17.54 -17.36 17.01
CA LYS A 99 -18.78 -17.99 17.47
C LYS A 99 -18.70 -19.53 17.61
N ASP A 100 -17.85 -20.15 16.80
CA ASP A 100 -17.73 -21.62 16.75
C ASP A 100 -16.65 -22.17 17.70
N ARG A 101 -15.90 -21.32 18.38
CA ARG A 101 -14.94 -21.73 19.40
C ARG A 101 -15.64 -22.36 20.60
N ALA A 102 -14.98 -23.29 21.29
CA ALA A 102 -15.48 -23.94 22.46
C ALA A 102 -14.43 -23.96 23.59
N VAL A 103 -14.89 -23.79 24.82
CA VAL A 103 -14.06 -23.86 26.04
C VAL A 103 -14.88 -24.53 27.14
N GLY A 104 -14.30 -25.51 27.85
CA GLY A 104 -14.97 -26.23 28.92
C GLY A 104 -16.23 -26.99 28.47
N GLY A 105 -16.28 -27.42 27.20
CA GLY A 105 -17.45 -28.10 26.63
C GLY A 105 -18.59 -27.16 26.18
N LEU A 106 -18.43 -25.83 26.37
CA LEU A 106 -19.41 -24.84 25.95
C LEU A 106 -18.92 -24.08 24.72
N ARG A 107 -19.77 -24.00 23.69
CA ARG A 107 -19.54 -23.17 22.50
C ARG A 107 -19.65 -21.68 22.88
N TRP A 108 -18.84 -20.83 22.27
CA TRP A 108 -18.91 -19.40 22.52
C TRP A 108 -20.29 -18.84 22.12
N GLY A 109 -20.71 -19.09 20.89
CA GLY A 109 -21.98 -18.65 20.38
C GLY A 109 -22.05 -17.14 20.15
N VAL A 110 -23.08 -16.72 19.43
CA VAL A 110 -23.30 -15.30 19.09
C VAL A 110 -23.70 -14.46 20.29
N GLU A 111 -24.68 -14.97 21.07
CA GLU A 111 -25.25 -14.21 22.20
C GLU A 111 -24.26 -13.98 23.34
N PRO A 112 -23.46 -15.00 23.80
CA PRO A 112 -22.45 -14.75 24.82
C PRO A 112 -21.33 -13.79 24.38
N ILE A 113 -20.93 -13.84 23.10
CA ILE A 113 -19.96 -12.87 22.57
C ILE A 113 -20.56 -11.45 22.63
N ILE A 114 -21.82 -11.30 22.21
CA ILE A 114 -22.51 -9.99 22.24
C ILE A 114 -22.66 -9.49 23.68
N ALA A 115 -22.97 -10.36 24.64
CA ALA A 115 -23.06 -9.99 26.05
C ALA A 115 -21.76 -9.38 26.55
N VAL A 116 -20.63 -10.08 26.33
CA VAL A 116 -19.28 -9.59 26.72
C VAL A 116 -18.93 -8.28 25.98
N LEU A 117 -19.22 -8.16 24.69
CA LEU A 117 -18.97 -6.91 23.93
C LEU A 117 -19.77 -5.73 24.48
N ARG A 118 -21.03 -5.95 24.91
CA ARG A 118 -21.85 -4.92 25.53
C ARG A 118 -21.29 -4.45 26.88
N GLU A 119 -20.80 -5.35 27.69
CA GLU A 119 -20.09 -5.01 28.94
C GLU A 119 -18.84 -4.17 28.68
N GLN A 120 -18.20 -4.36 27.53
CA GLN A 120 -17.07 -3.55 27.08
C GLN A 120 -17.49 -2.25 26.35
N GLY A 121 -18.77 -1.87 26.39
CA GLY A 121 -19.30 -0.63 25.82
C GLY A 121 -19.68 -0.70 24.33
N ILE A 122 -19.61 -1.86 23.68
CA ILE A 122 -20.00 -2.04 22.28
C ILE A 122 -21.49 -2.40 22.20
N GLN A 123 -22.32 -1.44 21.86
CA GLN A 123 -23.77 -1.64 21.74
C GLN A 123 -24.11 -2.30 20.41
N ILE A 124 -24.32 -3.61 20.44
CA ILE A 124 -24.79 -4.40 19.29
C ILE A 124 -25.93 -5.33 19.72
N ALA A 125 -26.96 -5.45 18.89
CA ALA A 125 -28.04 -6.42 19.07
C ALA A 125 -27.78 -7.73 18.32
N PRO A 126 -28.24 -8.88 18.80
CA PRO A 126 -28.16 -10.13 18.04
C PRO A 126 -28.80 -10.02 16.66
N SER A 127 -29.93 -9.30 16.54
CA SER A 127 -30.59 -9.03 15.24
C SER A 127 -29.64 -8.35 14.25
N THR A 128 -28.84 -7.36 14.71
CA THR A 128 -27.87 -6.66 13.85
C THR A 128 -26.83 -7.61 13.24
N TYR A 129 -26.38 -8.61 14.02
CA TYR A 129 -25.48 -9.62 13.51
C TYR A 129 -26.16 -10.51 12.46
N TYR A 130 -27.38 -11.02 12.74
CA TYR A 130 -28.08 -11.89 11.81
C TYR A 130 -28.53 -11.16 10.54
N GLU A 131 -28.95 -9.90 10.64
CA GLU A 131 -29.27 -9.04 9.50
C GLU A 131 -28.03 -8.76 8.63
N ALA A 132 -26.89 -8.45 9.26
CA ALA A 132 -25.64 -8.20 8.54
C ALA A 132 -25.18 -9.44 7.78
N ARG A 133 -25.37 -10.63 8.35
CA ARG A 133 -25.01 -11.92 7.73
C ARG A 133 -25.91 -12.27 6.53
N GLY A 134 -27.18 -11.94 6.62
CA GLY A 134 -28.17 -12.19 5.54
C GLY A 134 -28.20 -11.09 4.47
N ARG A 135 -27.54 -9.95 4.71
CA ARG A 135 -27.59 -8.81 3.82
C ARG A 135 -26.70 -9.03 2.60
N CYS A 136 -27.28 -8.94 1.41
CA CYS A 136 -26.48 -8.84 0.19
C CYS A 136 -25.55 -7.62 0.25
N PRO A 137 -24.32 -7.70 -0.29
CA PRO A 137 -23.42 -6.57 -0.36
C PRO A 137 -24.11 -5.35 -0.97
N SER A 138 -23.93 -4.18 -0.39
CA SER A 138 -24.48 -2.94 -0.95
C SER A 138 -23.91 -2.71 -2.36
N ARG A 139 -24.62 -1.96 -3.19
CA ARG A 139 -24.14 -1.55 -4.53
C ARG A 139 -22.75 -0.89 -4.43
N ARG A 140 -22.53 -0.13 -3.37
CA ARG A 140 -21.22 0.48 -3.09
C ARG A 140 -20.15 -0.56 -2.79
N ALA A 141 -20.44 -1.56 -1.95
CA ALA A 141 -19.48 -2.61 -1.62
C ALA A 141 -19.08 -3.45 -2.85
N VAL A 142 -20.06 -3.77 -3.70
CA VAL A 142 -19.78 -4.48 -4.98
C VAL A 142 -18.92 -3.63 -5.90
N ARG A 143 -19.24 -2.34 -6.03
CA ARG A 143 -18.44 -1.40 -6.84
C ARG A 143 -17.02 -1.22 -6.26
N ASP A 144 -16.88 -1.07 -4.94
CA ASP A 144 -15.59 -0.93 -4.27
C ASP A 144 -14.71 -2.18 -4.48
N GLU A 145 -15.30 -3.38 -4.49
CA GLU A 145 -14.56 -4.62 -4.76
C GLU A 145 -14.03 -4.68 -6.20
N GLN A 146 -14.84 -4.25 -7.17
CA GLN A 146 -14.41 -4.13 -8.57
C GLN A 146 -13.31 -3.09 -8.72
N LEU A 147 -13.51 -1.89 -8.14
CA LEU A 147 -12.53 -0.80 -8.21
C LEU A 147 -11.23 -1.15 -7.49
N ARG A 148 -11.26 -1.94 -6.41
CA ARG A 148 -10.07 -2.40 -5.69
C ARG A 148 -9.15 -3.22 -6.60
N LYS A 149 -9.72 -4.09 -7.42
CA LYS A 149 -8.96 -4.87 -8.41
C LYS A 149 -8.33 -3.96 -9.46
N VAL A 150 -9.10 -3.06 -10.05
CA VAL A 150 -8.63 -2.12 -11.07
C VAL A 150 -7.52 -1.21 -10.52
N VAL A 151 -7.70 -0.67 -9.31
CA VAL A 151 -6.69 0.17 -8.62
C VAL A 151 -5.40 -0.61 -8.38
N PHE A 152 -5.50 -1.86 -7.93
CA PHE A 152 -4.33 -2.70 -7.67
C PHE A 152 -3.61 -3.10 -8.98
N GLU A 153 -4.35 -3.50 -9.99
CA GLU A 153 -3.79 -3.88 -11.30
C GLU A 153 -3.04 -2.71 -11.94
N GLU A 154 -3.64 -1.52 -11.96
CA GLU A 154 -3.00 -0.34 -12.55
C GLU A 154 -1.79 0.13 -11.73
N TRP A 155 -1.87 0.11 -10.39
CA TRP A 155 -0.74 0.43 -9.54
C TRP A 155 0.41 -0.58 -9.70
N SER A 156 0.10 -1.85 -9.91
CA SER A 156 1.11 -2.92 -10.06
C SER A 156 1.98 -2.75 -11.30
N LYS A 157 1.48 -2.08 -12.35
CA LYS A 157 2.27 -1.77 -13.55
C LYS A 157 3.41 -0.79 -13.25
N ARG A 158 3.16 0.18 -12.36
CA ARG A 158 4.14 1.18 -11.94
C ARG A 158 3.90 1.56 -10.47
N GLN A 159 4.52 0.81 -9.56
CA GLN A 159 4.33 0.92 -8.10
C GLN A 159 4.77 2.25 -7.50
N VAL A 160 5.31 3.14 -8.31
CA VAL A 160 5.73 4.49 -7.93
C VAL A 160 4.59 5.51 -7.96
N LEU A 161 3.44 5.17 -8.56
CA LEU A 161 2.31 6.10 -8.70
C LEU A 161 1.61 6.30 -7.35
N GLY A 162 1.60 7.56 -6.88
CA GLY A 162 0.75 7.98 -5.76
C GLY A 162 -0.71 8.20 -6.20
N ALA A 163 -1.62 8.30 -5.22
CA ALA A 163 -3.07 8.34 -5.43
C ALA A 163 -3.56 9.35 -6.48
N ARG A 164 -2.96 10.57 -6.53
CA ARG A 164 -3.35 11.57 -7.53
C ARG A 164 -3.03 11.12 -8.96
N LYS A 165 -1.82 10.62 -9.20
CA LYS A 165 -1.40 10.18 -10.54
C LYS A 165 -2.13 8.89 -10.96
N LEU A 166 -2.32 7.96 -10.03
CA LEU A 166 -3.10 6.75 -10.26
C LEU A 166 -4.55 7.09 -10.61
N TRP A 167 -5.16 8.05 -9.90
CA TRP A 167 -6.50 8.55 -10.22
C TRP A 167 -6.56 9.17 -11.63
N LEU A 168 -5.59 10.02 -12.03
CA LEU A 168 -5.52 10.61 -13.36
C LEU A 168 -5.41 9.53 -14.44
N ARG A 169 -4.60 8.50 -14.20
CA ARG A 169 -4.45 7.37 -15.13
C ARG A 169 -5.77 6.62 -15.29
N LEU A 170 -6.39 6.22 -14.19
CA LEU A 170 -7.69 5.53 -14.21
C LEU A 170 -8.78 6.36 -14.91
N ARG A 171 -8.78 7.68 -14.72
CA ARG A 171 -9.71 8.57 -15.43
C ARG A 171 -9.47 8.58 -16.93
N ARG A 172 -8.22 8.59 -17.39
CA ARG A 172 -7.84 8.49 -18.81
C ARG A 172 -8.26 7.17 -19.42
N ASP A 173 -8.17 6.08 -18.65
CA ASP A 173 -8.60 4.75 -19.07
C ASP A 173 -10.14 4.58 -19.01
N GLY A 174 -10.90 5.65 -18.76
CA GLY A 174 -12.35 5.68 -18.79
C GLY A 174 -13.06 5.27 -17.51
N HIS A 175 -12.32 5.06 -16.41
CA HIS A 175 -12.93 4.75 -15.12
C HIS A 175 -13.52 5.99 -14.46
N ASP A 176 -14.84 5.99 -14.24
CA ASP A 176 -15.51 7.05 -13.46
C ASP A 176 -15.31 6.81 -11.95
N ILE A 177 -14.21 7.34 -11.43
CA ILE A 177 -13.80 7.20 -10.03
C ILE A 177 -13.37 8.54 -9.45
N ALA A 178 -13.81 8.82 -8.22
CA ALA A 178 -13.36 10.00 -7.49
C ALA A 178 -11.97 9.77 -6.88
N ARG A 179 -11.15 10.83 -6.81
CA ARG A 179 -9.82 10.79 -6.23
C ARG A 179 -9.82 10.27 -4.78
N CYS A 180 -10.75 10.73 -3.95
CA CYS A 180 -10.88 10.27 -2.55
C CYS A 180 -11.17 8.77 -2.45
N THR A 181 -11.86 8.18 -3.45
CA THR A 181 -12.09 6.73 -3.51
C THR A 181 -10.78 5.99 -3.79
N VAL A 182 -9.95 6.49 -4.72
CA VAL A 182 -8.62 5.90 -4.98
C VAL A 182 -7.74 5.99 -3.74
N GLU A 183 -7.68 7.15 -3.07
CA GLU A 183 -6.92 7.34 -1.82
C GLU A 183 -7.34 6.35 -0.73
N ARG A 184 -8.64 6.17 -0.54
CA ARG A 184 -9.19 5.21 0.44
C ARG A 184 -8.85 3.77 0.08
N LEU A 185 -9.08 3.36 -1.19
CA LEU A 185 -8.81 2.00 -1.65
C LEU A 185 -7.32 1.67 -1.59
N MET A 186 -6.43 2.60 -1.94
CA MET A 186 -4.98 2.43 -1.76
C MET A 186 -4.61 2.22 -0.28
N GLY A 187 -5.21 3.00 0.64
CA GLY A 187 -5.03 2.81 2.08
C GLY A 187 -5.53 1.44 2.57
N GLU A 188 -6.68 0.96 2.09
CA GLU A 188 -7.22 -0.37 2.41
C GLU A 188 -6.33 -1.50 1.87
N LEU A 189 -5.74 -1.32 0.69
CA LEU A 189 -4.80 -2.27 0.06
C LEU A 189 -3.38 -2.20 0.65
N GLY A 190 -3.08 -1.17 1.47
CA GLY A 190 -1.74 -0.96 2.02
C GLY A 190 -0.69 -0.56 0.97
N ILE A 191 -1.12 -0.03 -0.19
CA ILE A 191 -0.23 0.38 -1.28
C ILE A 191 -0.01 1.90 -1.27
N THR A 192 1.21 2.31 -1.61
CA THR A 192 1.63 3.73 -1.63
C THR A 192 2.48 4.01 -2.85
N GLY A 193 2.54 5.27 -3.28
CA GLY A 193 3.48 5.70 -4.31
C GLY A 193 4.85 6.03 -3.75
N ALA A 194 5.82 6.25 -4.64
CA ALA A 194 7.16 6.65 -4.27
C ALA A 194 7.15 8.04 -3.60
N VAL A 195 7.86 8.14 -2.47
CA VAL A 195 8.01 9.39 -1.72
C VAL A 195 9.44 9.91 -1.86
N ARG A 196 9.58 11.17 -2.29
CA ARG A 196 10.88 11.84 -2.38
C ARG A 196 11.46 12.04 -0.97
N GLY A 197 12.59 11.41 -0.67
CA GLY A 197 13.30 11.60 0.59
C GLY A 197 13.80 13.04 0.75
N LYS A 198 14.09 13.47 1.99
CA LYS A 198 14.71 14.78 2.26
C LYS A 198 16.08 14.85 1.58
N ALA A 199 16.30 15.87 0.76
CA ALA A 199 17.57 16.13 0.13
C ALA A 199 18.65 16.42 1.21
N ARG A 200 19.78 15.73 1.12
CA ARG A 200 20.96 16.00 1.96
C ARG A 200 21.73 17.13 1.28
N ARG A 201 21.88 18.26 1.90
CA ARG A 201 22.72 19.37 1.41
C ARG A 201 24.18 18.91 1.34
N VAL A 202 24.86 19.15 0.21
CA VAL A 202 26.28 18.83 0.04
C VAL A 202 26.97 19.90 -0.81
N ARG A 203 28.06 20.37 -0.28
CA ARG A 203 29.34 20.92 -0.74
C ARG A 203 29.47 22.41 -1.03
N PRO A 204 30.65 22.97 -0.61
CA PRO A 204 31.09 24.32 -1.00
C PRO A 204 31.69 24.36 -2.43
N PRO A 205 31.71 25.54 -3.07
CA PRO A 205 32.08 25.73 -4.47
C PRO A 205 33.59 25.65 -4.77
N GLU A 206 33.93 25.17 -5.97
CA GLU A 206 35.30 25.21 -6.53
C GLU A 206 35.57 26.51 -7.31
N PRO A 207 36.85 26.94 -7.47
CA PRO A 207 37.19 28.25 -8.04
C PRO A 207 36.97 28.35 -9.55
N ALA A 208 36.71 29.58 -10.00
CA ALA A 208 36.23 29.97 -11.31
C ALA A 208 37.24 29.84 -12.46
N THR A 209 36.86 29.17 -13.55
CA THR A 209 37.44 29.22 -14.90
C THR A 209 36.57 30.10 -15.80
N VAL A 210 37.11 30.65 -16.92
CA VAL A 210 36.36 31.43 -17.92
C VAL A 210 35.26 30.54 -18.54
N ARG A 211 34.00 30.99 -18.44
CA ARG A 211 32.81 30.22 -18.83
C ARG A 211 31.85 31.06 -19.67
N ALA A 212 30.96 30.40 -20.42
CA ALA A 212 29.83 31.11 -21.06
C ALA A 212 28.98 31.84 -20.02
N ALA A 213 28.35 32.95 -20.42
CA ALA A 213 27.46 33.70 -19.53
C ALA A 213 26.20 32.95 -19.18
N ASP A 214 25.67 33.17 -17.99
CA ASP A 214 24.32 32.68 -17.65
C ASP A 214 23.28 33.53 -18.39
N LEU A 215 22.61 32.92 -19.37
CA LEU A 215 21.56 33.55 -20.20
C LEU A 215 20.15 33.30 -19.61
N VAL A 216 20.04 32.43 -18.59
CA VAL A 216 18.74 31.98 -18.04
C VAL A 216 18.33 32.82 -16.85
N ASP A 217 19.29 33.33 -16.05
CA ASP A 217 19.05 34.16 -14.85
C ASP A 217 17.86 33.63 -14.00
N ARG A 218 17.87 32.31 -13.73
CA ARG A 218 16.84 31.61 -12.95
C ARG A 218 15.42 31.59 -13.55
N HIS A 219 15.22 32.06 -14.77
CA HIS A 219 13.94 32.06 -15.45
C HIS A 219 13.75 30.73 -16.24
N PHE A 220 13.50 29.61 -15.53
CA PHE A 220 13.22 28.30 -16.15
C PHE A 220 11.75 28.21 -16.62
N ALA A 221 11.31 29.18 -17.39
CA ALA A 221 10.02 29.21 -18.06
C ALA A 221 10.24 29.39 -19.56
N ALA A 222 9.82 28.42 -20.34
CA ALA A 222 9.84 28.48 -21.80
C ALA A 222 8.39 28.48 -22.30
N PHE A 223 8.06 29.42 -23.20
CA PHE A 223 6.73 29.56 -23.77
C PHE A 223 6.49 28.57 -24.94
N ALA A 224 7.54 27.99 -25.48
CA ALA A 224 7.49 27.07 -26.60
C ALA A 224 8.56 25.97 -26.45
N PRO A 225 8.33 24.78 -27.05
CA PRO A 225 9.36 23.76 -27.19
C PRO A 225 10.60 24.32 -27.91
N ASN A 226 11.76 23.78 -27.58
CA ASN A 226 13.06 24.15 -28.18
C ASN A 226 13.47 25.62 -27.99
N THR A 227 12.93 26.29 -26.94
CA THR A 227 13.41 27.61 -26.52
C THR A 227 14.54 27.50 -25.52
N LEU A 228 14.42 26.57 -24.60
CA LEU A 228 15.41 26.32 -23.54
C LEU A 228 15.50 24.83 -23.27
N TRP A 229 16.70 24.28 -23.42
CA TRP A 229 17.04 22.95 -22.93
C TRP A 229 17.93 23.06 -21.71
N VAL A 230 17.71 22.14 -20.75
CA VAL A 230 18.60 22.01 -19.59
C VAL A 230 19.18 20.61 -19.57
N ALA A 231 20.45 20.53 -19.25
CA ALA A 231 21.14 19.26 -19.14
C ALA A 231 21.84 19.12 -17.79
N ASP A 232 21.88 17.88 -17.32
CA ASP A 232 22.60 17.51 -16.13
C ASP A 232 22.85 16.01 -16.16
N PHE A 233 23.78 15.52 -15.34
CA PHE A 233 24.05 14.10 -15.21
C PHE A 233 24.01 13.64 -13.76
N THR A 234 23.84 12.35 -13.58
CA THR A 234 23.82 11.75 -12.25
C THR A 234 24.62 10.47 -12.22
N TYR A 235 24.84 9.92 -11.05
CA TYR A 235 25.53 8.66 -10.85
C TYR A 235 24.63 7.64 -10.16
N VAL A 236 24.82 6.37 -10.55
CA VAL A 236 24.14 5.19 -10.05
C VAL A 236 25.20 4.20 -9.57
N PRO A 237 25.24 3.87 -8.28
CA PRO A 237 26.14 2.84 -7.79
C PRO A 237 25.63 1.46 -8.25
N THR A 238 26.55 0.66 -8.81
CA THR A 238 26.27 -0.72 -9.25
C THR A 238 27.30 -1.67 -8.66
N TRP A 239 27.08 -2.96 -8.78
CA TRP A 239 28.04 -3.97 -8.31
C TRP A 239 29.35 -3.94 -9.12
N SER A 240 29.29 -3.57 -10.40
CA SER A 240 30.47 -3.46 -11.26
C SER A 240 31.18 -2.09 -11.20
N GLY A 241 30.69 -1.17 -10.36
CA GLY A 241 31.23 0.18 -10.21
C GLY A 241 30.20 1.28 -10.39
N MET A 242 30.66 2.50 -10.65
CA MET A 242 29.78 3.65 -10.83
C MET A 242 29.33 3.78 -12.29
N VAL A 243 28.03 3.94 -12.50
CA VAL A 243 27.45 4.29 -13.81
C VAL A 243 26.98 5.74 -13.76
N TYR A 244 27.31 6.50 -14.78
CA TYR A 244 26.91 7.90 -14.97
C TYR A 244 25.80 7.95 -16.01
N VAL A 245 24.75 8.75 -15.75
CA VAL A 245 23.62 8.92 -16.68
C VAL A 245 23.38 10.39 -16.89
N ALA A 246 23.54 10.85 -18.13
CA ALA A 246 23.27 12.23 -18.56
C ALA A 246 21.89 12.34 -19.19
N PHE A 247 21.26 13.50 -19.04
CA PHE A 247 19.96 13.82 -19.61
C PHE A 247 19.94 15.22 -20.21
N VAL A 248 19.15 15.40 -21.29
CA VAL A 248 18.75 16.67 -21.85
C VAL A 248 17.24 16.78 -21.78
N PHE A 249 16.73 17.84 -21.16
CA PHE A 249 15.30 18.10 -20.99
C PHE A 249 14.88 19.37 -21.72
N ASP A 250 13.73 19.33 -22.37
CA ASP A 250 13.04 20.53 -22.83
C ASP A 250 12.30 21.17 -21.65
N VAL A 251 12.53 22.47 -21.42
CA VAL A 251 11.98 23.20 -20.26
C VAL A 251 10.48 23.41 -20.39
N HIS A 252 9.95 23.62 -21.60
CA HIS A 252 8.54 23.84 -21.85
C HIS A 252 7.72 22.57 -21.53
N SER A 253 8.10 21.46 -22.13
CA SER A 253 7.35 20.20 -22.08
C SER A 253 7.76 19.25 -20.97
N ARG A 254 8.93 19.50 -20.33
CA ARG A 254 9.58 18.56 -19.40
C ARG A 254 10.07 17.26 -20.06
N ARG A 255 10.04 17.22 -21.39
CA ARG A 255 10.40 16.05 -22.18
C ARG A 255 11.89 15.75 -22.09
N ILE A 256 12.23 14.49 -21.91
CA ILE A 256 13.59 13.98 -22.05
C ILE A 256 13.85 13.78 -23.55
N LEU A 257 14.71 14.60 -24.13
CA LEU A 257 15.06 14.57 -25.54
C LEU A 257 16.23 13.65 -25.84
N GLY A 258 17.21 13.63 -24.94
CA GLY A 258 18.37 12.80 -25.02
C GLY A 258 18.79 12.27 -23.66
N TRP A 259 19.41 11.11 -23.65
CA TRP A 259 20.02 10.52 -22.47
C TRP A 259 21.13 9.55 -22.87
N ARG A 260 22.10 9.34 -21.97
CA ARG A 260 23.17 8.38 -22.17
C ARG A 260 23.65 7.83 -20.84
N ALA A 261 23.92 6.51 -20.78
CA ALA A 261 24.59 5.88 -19.66
C ALA A 261 26.02 5.46 -20.03
N ALA A 262 26.98 5.63 -19.11
CA ALA A 262 28.37 5.20 -19.32
C ALA A 262 29.04 4.89 -17.97
N THR A 263 30.17 4.13 -18.05
CA THR A 263 31.00 3.81 -16.88
C THR A 263 31.99 4.91 -16.54
N SER A 264 32.09 5.95 -17.38
CA SER A 264 33.00 7.07 -17.17
C SER A 264 32.33 8.42 -17.40
N MET A 265 32.72 9.42 -16.63
CA MET A 265 32.21 10.78 -16.68
C MET A 265 33.09 11.64 -17.65
N ARG A 266 33.25 11.17 -18.89
CA ARG A 266 33.99 11.91 -19.93
C ARG A 266 33.05 12.82 -20.72
N THR A 267 33.64 13.73 -21.49
CA THR A 267 32.90 14.63 -22.39
C THR A 267 32.02 13.88 -23.39
N ASP A 268 32.45 12.68 -23.82
CA ASP A 268 31.66 11.83 -24.73
C ASP A 268 30.28 11.48 -24.18
N LEU A 269 30.12 11.33 -22.86
CA LEU A 269 28.82 11.07 -22.21
C LEU A 269 27.81 12.17 -22.49
N VAL A 270 28.23 13.43 -22.35
CA VAL A 270 27.33 14.58 -22.54
C VAL A 270 27.14 14.93 -24.01
N LEU A 271 28.18 14.67 -24.85
CA LEU A 271 28.05 14.79 -26.31
C LEU A 271 27.06 13.79 -26.88
N ASP A 272 27.17 12.50 -26.56
CA ASP A 272 26.25 11.48 -27.02
C ASP A 272 24.80 11.80 -26.60
N CYS A 273 24.65 12.33 -25.39
CA CYS A 273 23.34 12.76 -24.87
C CYS A 273 22.75 13.93 -25.69
N LEU A 274 23.58 14.94 -26.03
CA LEU A 274 23.19 16.04 -26.90
C LEU A 274 22.87 15.56 -28.31
N GLU A 275 23.72 14.69 -28.89
CA GLU A 275 23.47 14.11 -30.24
C GLU A 275 22.13 13.38 -30.29
N MET A 276 21.78 12.62 -29.26
CA MET A 276 20.50 11.95 -29.16
C MET A 276 19.34 12.97 -29.13
N ALA A 277 19.47 14.08 -28.40
CA ALA A 277 18.46 15.13 -28.38
C ALA A 277 18.27 15.81 -29.74
N LEU A 278 19.37 16.13 -30.41
CA LEU A 278 19.39 16.69 -31.77
C LEU A 278 18.74 15.72 -32.79
N TRP A 279 19.13 14.44 -32.70
CA TRP A 279 18.57 13.37 -33.55
C TRP A 279 17.06 13.21 -33.32
N THR A 280 16.63 13.21 -32.06
CA THR A 280 15.21 13.13 -31.71
C THR A 280 14.40 14.24 -32.36
N ARG A 281 14.85 15.50 -32.28
CA ARG A 281 14.18 16.63 -32.90
C ARG A 281 14.19 16.56 -34.42
N ARG A 282 15.34 16.16 -35.01
CA ARG A 282 15.46 16.00 -36.47
C ARG A 282 14.49 14.93 -37.02
N THR A 283 14.35 13.80 -36.33
CA THR A 283 13.42 12.74 -36.75
C THR A 283 11.97 13.14 -36.65
N GLU A 284 11.66 14.12 -35.79
CA GLU A 284 10.34 14.73 -35.65
C GLU A 284 10.11 15.89 -36.62
N GLY A 285 11.05 16.17 -37.49
CA GLY A 285 10.97 17.24 -38.50
C GLY A 285 11.39 18.63 -38.00
N VAL A 286 11.95 18.73 -36.80
CA VAL A 286 12.50 19.97 -36.25
C VAL A 286 13.97 20.07 -36.66
N VAL A 287 14.26 20.85 -37.70
CA VAL A 287 15.62 20.98 -38.25
C VAL A 287 16.31 22.27 -37.80
N ASP A 288 15.52 23.33 -37.62
CA ASP A 288 16.03 24.63 -37.17
C ASP A 288 15.87 24.75 -35.65
N LEU A 289 16.99 24.88 -34.98
CA LEU A 289 17.11 25.10 -33.55
C LEU A 289 17.74 26.47 -33.23
N SER A 290 17.75 27.38 -34.18
CA SER A 290 18.25 28.75 -33.97
C SER A 290 17.46 29.45 -32.85
N GLY A 291 18.19 30.09 -31.93
CA GLY A 291 17.63 30.72 -30.76
C GLY A 291 17.31 29.78 -29.58
N LEU A 292 17.62 28.49 -29.70
CA LEU A 292 17.61 27.57 -28.58
C LEU A 292 18.77 27.91 -27.64
N VAL A 293 18.48 28.03 -26.35
CA VAL A 293 19.49 28.12 -25.29
C VAL A 293 19.66 26.74 -24.67
N HIS A 294 20.91 26.25 -24.61
CA HIS A 294 21.27 25.03 -23.90
C HIS A 294 21.96 25.39 -22.58
N HIS A 295 21.28 25.19 -21.47
CA HIS A 295 21.74 25.56 -20.15
C HIS A 295 22.23 24.34 -19.36
N THR A 296 23.40 24.48 -18.71
CA THR A 296 24.02 23.43 -17.89
C THR A 296 24.58 24.01 -16.60
N ASP A 297 24.90 23.14 -15.65
CA ASP A 297 25.76 23.53 -14.55
C ASP A 297 27.20 23.79 -15.02
N ALA A 298 28.01 24.32 -14.12
CA ALA A 298 29.41 24.64 -14.39
C ALA A 298 30.37 23.42 -14.42
N GLY A 299 29.88 22.25 -14.80
CA GLY A 299 30.67 21.02 -14.89
C GLY A 299 31.74 21.05 -16.00
N SER A 300 32.93 20.50 -15.76
CA SER A 300 34.01 20.48 -16.72
C SER A 300 33.68 19.78 -18.03
N GLN A 301 32.74 18.84 -18.03
CA GLN A 301 32.29 18.12 -19.21
C GLN A 301 31.52 19.03 -20.19
N TYR A 302 30.69 19.93 -19.65
CA TYR A 302 29.87 20.86 -20.41
C TYR A 302 30.64 22.10 -20.89
N THR A 303 31.77 22.40 -20.26
CA THR A 303 32.65 23.51 -20.65
C THR A 303 33.81 23.08 -21.57
N SER A 304 33.79 21.82 -22.06
CA SER A 304 34.76 21.33 -22.99
C SER A 304 34.63 22.00 -24.37
N ILE A 305 35.74 22.22 -25.05
CA ILE A 305 35.77 22.81 -26.41
C ILE A 305 34.86 22.00 -27.35
N ALA A 306 34.99 20.67 -27.35
CA ALA A 306 34.19 19.79 -28.22
C ALA A 306 32.68 19.95 -28.00
N PHE A 307 32.23 20.13 -26.77
CA PHE A 307 30.82 20.33 -26.46
C PHE A 307 30.33 21.71 -26.93
N THR A 308 31.13 22.74 -26.70
CA THR A 308 30.82 24.12 -27.12
C THR A 308 30.80 24.23 -28.66
N ASP A 309 31.79 23.67 -29.36
CA ASP A 309 31.81 23.64 -30.82
C ASP A 309 30.59 22.97 -31.40
N ARG A 310 30.14 21.89 -30.76
CA ARG A 310 28.95 21.16 -31.21
C ARG A 310 27.65 21.98 -31.08
N LEU A 311 27.52 22.77 -30.02
CA LEU A 311 26.38 23.71 -29.88
C LEU A 311 26.42 24.78 -30.98
N ILE A 312 27.59 25.36 -31.23
CA ILE A 312 27.82 26.37 -32.28
C ILE A 312 27.45 25.82 -33.66
N ASP A 313 27.89 24.61 -34.01
CA ASP A 313 27.58 23.94 -35.29
C ASP A 313 26.06 23.84 -35.55
N HIS A 314 25.25 23.82 -34.50
CA HIS A 314 23.80 23.74 -34.56
C HIS A 314 23.11 25.10 -34.31
N GLY A 315 23.85 26.18 -34.16
CA GLY A 315 23.30 27.53 -33.88
C GLY A 315 22.62 27.62 -32.52
N ILE A 316 23.07 26.82 -31.55
CA ILE A 316 22.52 26.74 -30.20
C ILE A 316 23.38 27.60 -29.26
N ASP A 317 22.72 28.47 -28.50
CA ASP A 317 23.41 29.33 -27.53
C ASP A 317 23.76 28.54 -26.26
N ALA A 318 25.04 28.54 -25.89
CA ALA A 318 25.50 27.94 -24.65
C ALA A 318 25.25 28.86 -23.46
N SER A 319 24.64 28.35 -22.40
CA SER A 319 24.45 29.02 -21.11
C SER A 319 24.98 28.16 -19.99
N VAL A 320 25.77 28.74 -19.10
CA VAL A 320 26.37 28.02 -17.96
C VAL A 320 26.02 28.74 -16.66
N GLY A 321 25.43 28.02 -15.76
CA GLY A 321 25.03 28.52 -14.43
C GLY A 321 26.23 28.96 -13.58
N SER A 322 25.97 29.76 -12.57
CA SER A 322 26.98 30.22 -11.61
C SER A 322 27.50 29.09 -10.73
N VAL A 323 28.75 29.21 -10.28
CA VAL A 323 29.37 28.15 -9.45
C VAL A 323 28.74 28.12 -8.06
N GLY A 324 28.15 26.98 -7.72
CA GLY A 324 27.69 26.72 -6.37
C GLY A 324 26.29 27.24 -6.05
N ASP A 325 25.54 27.77 -7.02
CA ASP A 325 24.13 28.08 -6.82
C ASP A 325 23.25 26.89 -7.24
N ALA A 326 22.68 26.23 -6.25
CA ALA A 326 21.77 25.08 -6.44
C ALA A 326 20.45 25.45 -7.15
N TYR A 327 20.21 26.73 -7.44
CA TYR A 327 18.99 27.15 -8.13
C TYR A 327 19.19 27.32 -9.64
N ASP A 328 20.45 27.36 -10.11
CA ASP A 328 20.76 27.63 -11.51
C ASP A 328 20.43 26.45 -12.45
N ASN A 329 20.25 25.21 -11.93
CA ASN A 329 19.78 24.06 -12.72
C ASN A 329 18.65 23.30 -12.01
N ALA A 330 17.81 24.02 -11.25
CA ALA A 330 16.76 23.43 -10.39
C ALA A 330 15.78 22.50 -11.13
N LEU A 331 15.55 22.76 -12.44
CA LEU A 331 14.68 21.91 -13.24
C LEU A 331 15.33 20.54 -13.50
N ALA A 332 16.54 20.51 -14.02
CA ALA A 332 17.24 19.25 -14.28
C ALA A 332 17.45 18.45 -12.98
N GLU A 333 17.86 19.11 -11.89
CA GLU A 333 17.96 18.46 -10.57
C GLU A 333 16.63 17.86 -10.11
N SER A 334 15.52 18.57 -10.37
CA SER A 334 14.19 18.06 -10.03
C SER A 334 13.84 16.81 -10.82
N GLN A 335 14.11 16.78 -12.13
CA GLN A 335 13.82 15.63 -13.01
C GLN A 335 14.74 14.44 -12.66
N ILE A 336 16.02 14.67 -12.42
CA ILE A 336 16.95 13.65 -11.91
C ILE A 336 16.49 13.12 -10.54
N GLY A 337 15.94 13.99 -9.70
CA GLY A 337 15.32 13.57 -8.44
C GLY A 337 14.15 12.60 -8.63
N LEU A 338 13.35 12.77 -9.69
CA LEU A 338 12.30 11.81 -10.07
C LEU A 338 12.91 10.50 -10.58
N TYR A 339 13.89 10.55 -11.49
CA TYR A 339 14.61 9.38 -11.96
C TYR A 339 15.15 8.53 -10.81
N LYS A 340 15.83 9.16 -9.83
CA LYS A 340 16.34 8.46 -8.65
C LYS A 340 15.25 7.87 -7.77
N THR A 341 14.11 8.56 -7.64
CA THR A 341 13.03 8.15 -6.72
C THR A 341 12.10 7.12 -7.36
N GLU A 342 11.89 7.24 -8.66
CA GLU A 342 10.91 6.42 -9.39
C GLU A 342 11.54 5.18 -10.05
N LEU A 343 12.86 5.19 -10.31
CA LEU A 343 13.57 4.07 -10.93
C LEU A 343 14.69 3.56 -10.03
N ILE A 344 15.72 4.38 -9.80
CA ILE A 344 17.00 3.89 -9.29
C ILE A 344 16.90 3.29 -7.90
N ARG A 345 16.17 3.93 -6.99
CA ARG A 345 16.02 3.46 -5.61
C ARG A 345 15.07 2.28 -5.45
N PRO A 346 13.90 2.25 -6.12
CA PRO A 346 12.95 1.15 -5.97
C PRO A 346 13.43 -0.16 -6.63
N GLU A 347 14.13 -0.08 -7.77
CA GLU A 347 14.48 -1.25 -8.57
C GLU A 347 15.92 -1.77 -8.33
N GLY A 348 16.75 -1.01 -7.59
CA GLY A 348 18.07 -1.49 -7.19
C GLY A 348 18.04 -2.67 -6.21
N PRO A 349 19.16 -3.35 -6.02
CA PRO A 349 20.53 -3.02 -6.47
C PRO A 349 20.81 -3.36 -7.94
N TRP A 350 21.63 -2.53 -8.59
CA TRP A 350 21.98 -2.62 -10.01
C TRP A 350 23.25 -3.45 -10.22
N LYS A 351 23.31 -4.26 -11.28
CA LYS A 351 24.46 -5.12 -11.58
C LYS A 351 25.57 -4.35 -12.29
N GLY A 352 25.22 -3.54 -13.29
CA GLY A 352 26.17 -2.81 -14.10
C GLY A 352 25.53 -1.85 -15.09
N LEU A 353 26.29 -1.44 -16.11
CA LEU A 353 25.86 -0.49 -17.13
C LEU A 353 24.61 -0.97 -17.88
N ASP A 354 24.64 -2.19 -18.42
CA ASP A 354 23.56 -2.71 -19.27
C ASP A 354 22.21 -2.74 -18.54
N ASP A 355 22.24 -3.07 -17.26
CA ASP A 355 21.07 -3.14 -16.38
C ASP A 355 20.45 -1.74 -16.18
N VAL A 356 21.31 -0.74 -15.91
CA VAL A 356 20.90 0.66 -15.76
C VAL A 356 20.42 1.23 -17.09
N GLU A 357 21.07 0.91 -18.20
CA GLU A 357 20.74 1.40 -19.54
C GLU A 357 19.36 0.89 -19.98
N ALA A 358 19.11 -0.42 -19.85
CA ALA A 358 17.83 -1.02 -20.19
C ALA A 358 16.67 -0.44 -19.37
N ALA A 359 16.85 -0.32 -18.06
CA ALA A 359 15.84 0.24 -17.18
C ALA A 359 15.61 1.75 -17.43
N THR A 360 16.67 2.49 -17.77
CA THR A 360 16.56 3.92 -18.10
C THR A 360 15.79 4.10 -19.40
N LEU A 361 15.99 3.26 -20.40
CA LEU A 361 15.26 3.29 -21.67
C LEU A 361 13.75 3.15 -21.43
N ASP A 362 13.33 2.15 -20.65
CA ASP A 362 11.93 1.93 -20.31
C ASP A 362 11.34 3.08 -19.47
N TRP A 363 12.13 3.59 -18.52
CA TRP A 363 11.68 4.71 -17.68
C TRP A 363 11.54 5.99 -18.50
N VAL A 364 12.46 6.33 -19.42
CA VAL A 364 12.39 7.51 -20.28
C VAL A 364 11.18 7.42 -21.22
N HIS A 365 10.94 6.25 -21.80
CA HIS A 365 9.73 6.05 -22.61
C HIS A 365 8.47 6.33 -21.81
N TRP A 366 8.31 5.67 -20.67
CA TRP A 366 7.19 5.87 -19.76
C TRP A 366 7.08 7.33 -19.29
N PHE A 367 8.21 7.96 -18.92
CA PHE A 367 8.26 9.34 -18.48
C PHE A 367 7.69 10.30 -19.53
N ASN A 368 8.06 10.12 -20.79
CA ASN A 368 7.66 10.99 -21.90
C ASN A 368 6.23 10.76 -22.38
N THR A 369 5.75 9.50 -22.34
CA THR A 369 4.49 9.11 -23.02
C THR A 369 3.34 8.81 -22.08
N GLU A 370 3.60 8.46 -20.84
CA GLU A 370 2.55 8.00 -19.92
C GLU A 370 2.51 8.76 -18.61
N ARG A 371 3.67 9.22 -18.12
CA ARG A 371 3.77 9.92 -16.85
C ARG A 371 3.21 11.33 -16.95
N THR A 372 2.22 11.64 -16.13
CA THR A 372 1.66 12.99 -16.05
C THR A 372 2.46 13.92 -15.15
N HIS A 373 2.52 15.20 -15.48
CA HIS A 373 3.27 16.21 -14.74
C HIS A 373 2.39 17.40 -14.36
N GLY A 374 2.29 17.68 -13.06
CA GLY A 374 1.44 18.77 -12.57
C GLY A 374 1.92 20.16 -12.98
N SER A 375 3.19 20.33 -13.41
CA SER A 375 3.75 21.59 -13.91
C SER A 375 3.37 21.89 -15.36
N ILE A 376 2.78 20.94 -16.06
CA ILE A 376 2.28 21.04 -17.44
C ILE A 376 0.84 20.53 -17.51
N ASP A 377 -0.01 20.96 -16.59
CA ASP A 377 -1.45 20.72 -16.52
C ASP A 377 -1.85 19.24 -16.51
N ASP A 378 -1.06 18.40 -15.81
CA ASP A 378 -1.24 16.96 -15.73
C ASP A 378 -1.20 16.24 -17.10
N LEU A 379 -0.57 16.87 -18.11
CA LEU A 379 -0.25 16.23 -19.39
C LEU A 379 1.02 15.37 -19.28
N THR A 380 1.22 14.51 -20.25
CA THR A 380 2.53 13.90 -20.50
C THR A 380 3.41 14.88 -21.27
N PRO A 381 4.74 14.75 -21.23
CA PRO A 381 5.66 15.59 -22.00
C PRO A 381 5.33 15.64 -23.51
N VAL A 382 5.00 14.51 -24.11
CA VAL A 382 4.62 14.43 -25.54
C VAL A 382 3.30 15.15 -25.80
N GLU A 383 2.29 14.97 -24.93
CA GLU A 383 1.00 15.67 -25.05
C GLU A 383 1.16 17.18 -24.91
N ALA A 384 2.09 17.67 -24.06
CA ALA A 384 2.32 19.08 -23.86
C ALA A 384 2.89 19.77 -25.12
N GLU A 385 3.64 19.06 -25.96
CA GLU A 385 4.19 19.58 -27.24
C GLU A 385 3.18 19.54 -28.40
N ALA A 386 2.22 18.62 -28.37
CA ALA A 386 1.31 18.38 -29.49
C ALA A 386 0.52 19.62 -29.96
N PRO A 387 -0.02 20.51 -29.09
CA PRO A 387 -0.72 21.72 -29.51
C PRO A 387 0.18 22.69 -30.29
N TYR A 388 1.43 22.82 -29.85
CA TYR A 388 2.41 23.72 -30.49
C TYR A 388 2.69 23.28 -31.93
N TYR A 389 3.05 22.03 -32.13
CA TYR A 389 3.36 21.51 -33.47
C TYR A 389 2.13 21.45 -34.39
N SER A 390 0.95 21.12 -33.86
CA SER A 390 -0.30 21.12 -34.60
C SER A 390 -0.68 22.53 -35.10
N HIS A 391 -0.38 23.58 -34.33
CA HIS A 391 -0.63 24.96 -34.72
C HIS A 391 0.30 25.40 -35.85
N HIS A 392 1.60 25.09 -35.74
CA HIS A 392 2.60 25.45 -36.75
C HIS A 392 2.40 24.72 -38.08
N GLN A 393 2.02 23.46 -38.05
CA GLN A 393 1.68 22.68 -39.24
C GLN A 393 0.46 23.28 -40.02
N ARG A 394 -0.55 23.78 -39.31
CA ARG A 394 -1.71 24.45 -39.92
C ARG A 394 -1.33 25.77 -40.55
N GLN A 395 -0.43 26.54 -39.94
CA GLN A 395 0.05 27.80 -40.52
C GLN A 395 0.93 27.57 -41.77
N ALA A 396 1.80 26.56 -41.73
CA ALA A 396 2.64 26.20 -42.89
C ALA A 396 1.83 25.62 -44.05
N GLY A 397 0.69 24.97 -43.81
CA GLY A 397 -0.20 24.46 -44.85
C GLY A 397 -1.21 25.49 -45.40
N ALA A 398 -1.28 26.68 -44.79
CA ALA A 398 -2.16 27.79 -45.20
C ALA A 398 -1.41 28.91 -45.97
N ALA A 399 -0.10 28.84 -46.08
CA ALA A 399 0.79 29.70 -46.85
C ALA A 399 1.19 29.04 -48.16
#